data_1add67abb8948811a44e54e319e4fe01
#
_entry.id   1add67abb8948811a44e54e319e4fe01
#
_cell.length_a   1.000
_cell.length_b   1.000
_cell.length_c   1.000
_cell.angle_alpha   90.00
_cell.angle_beta   90.00
_cell.angle_gamma   90.00
#
_symmetry.space_group_name_H-M   'P 1'
#
loop_
_entity.id
_entity.type
_entity.pdbx_description
1 polymer ?
#
loop_
_entity_poly.entity_id
_entity_poly.type
_entity_poly.pdbx_seq_one_letter_code
_entity_poly.pdbx_strand_id
1 'polypeptide(L)'
;MTDRPILTPPGGHKKVLLHSCCAPCSGEVMEAMSASGIDYTIYFYNPNIHPREEYELRKSENIRFAEKEGIPFIDADYDTDNWFARAKGLEWEPEKGKRCTMCFDMRFERTALHAHENGFPVITSCLGISRWKDMEQINSCGERAAAKYPDLAYWTFNWRKGGGAQRMLEISKREHFYQQEYCGCIYSLRDSNKWRTANGREKIHLGEKFYGVAETENP
;
A
#
# COMPACT_ATOMS: atom_id res chain seq x y z
N MET A 1 -9.43 -14.10 19.04
CA MET A 1 -9.37 -13.48 17.69
C MET A 1 -10.69 -12.75 17.49
N THR A 2 -10.68 -11.46 17.22
CA THR A 2 -11.91 -10.73 16.89
C THR A 2 -12.42 -11.26 15.57
N ASP A 3 -13.71 -11.64 15.53
CA ASP A 3 -14.36 -12.13 14.30
C ASP A 3 -14.17 -11.14 13.15
N ARG A 4 -13.62 -11.62 12.03
CA ARG A 4 -13.54 -10.83 10.80
C ARG A 4 -14.91 -10.80 10.13
N PRO A 5 -15.38 -9.63 9.69
CA PRO A 5 -16.58 -9.60 8.86
C PRO A 5 -16.34 -10.34 7.54
N ILE A 6 -17.31 -11.10 7.09
CA ILE A 6 -17.28 -11.67 5.73
C ILE A 6 -17.45 -10.55 4.72
N LEU A 7 -16.56 -10.48 3.77
CA LEU A 7 -16.49 -9.41 2.79
C LEU A 7 -17.14 -9.86 1.47
N THR A 8 -17.80 -8.91 0.81
CA THR A 8 -18.36 -9.11 -0.52
C THR A 8 -17.89 -7.97 -1.43
N PRO A 9 -17.05 -8.26 -2.44
CA PRO A 9 -16.64 -7.26 -3.42
C PRO A 9 -17.84 -6.72 -4.23
N PRO A 10 -17.72 -5.53 -4.84
CA PRO A 10 -18.75 -4.95 -5.71
C PRO A 10 -19.23 -5.95 -6.76
N GLY A 11 -20.55 -5.94 -7.04
CA GLY A 11 -21.16 -6.83 -8.02
C GLY A 11 -21.17 -8.31 -7.64
N GLY A 12 -20.76 -8.67 -6.41
CA GLY A 12 -20.64 -10.07 -5.99
C GLY A 12 -19.49 -10.83 -6.66
N HIS A 13 -18.58 -10.14 -7.32
CA HIS A 13 -17.42 -10.74 -7.96
C HIS A 13 -16.47 -11.33 -6.92
N LYS A 14 -15.83 -12.44 -7.29
CA LYS A 14 -14.84 -13.10 -6.40
C LYS A 14 -13.39 -12.85 -6.82
N LYS A 15 -13.15 -12.40 -8.04
CA LYS A 15 -11.81 -12.17 -8.58
C LYS A 15 -11.43 -10.68 -8.40
N VAL A 16 -10.37 -10.41 -7.64
CA VAL A 16 -9.96 -9.05 -7.25
C VAL A 16 -8.48 -8.85 -7.52
N LEU A 17 -8.09 -7.70 -8.08
CA LEU A 17 -6.69 -7.25 -8.13
C LEU A 17 -6.42 -6.30 -6.96
N LEU A 18 -5.56 -6.70 -6.03
CA LEU A 18 -5.17 -5.92 -4.86
C LEU A 18 -3.88 -5.15 -5.12
N HIS A 19 -3.98 -3.82 -5.29
CA HIS A 19 -2.80 -2.98 -5.27
C HIS A 19 -2.19 -2.95 -3.86
N SER A 20 -0.93 -3.40 -3.73
CA SER A 20 -0.19 -3.43 -2.47
C SER A 20 1.04 -2.51 -2.50
N CYS A 21 1.33 -1.85 -1.36
CA CYS A 21 2.50 -0.97 -1.23
C CYS A 21 3.54 -1.49 -0.23
N CYS A 22 3.16 -2.28 0.74
CA CYS A 22 4.05 -2.82 1.78
C CYS A 22 3.32 -3.89 2.60
N ALA A 23 4.04 -4.85 3.16
CA ALA A 23 3.49 -5.95 3.92
C ALA A 23 2.69 -5.51 5.16
N PRO A 24 3.12 -4.53 5.99
CA PRO A 24 2.32 -4.07 7.11
C PRO A 24 0.91 -3.58 6.73
N CYS A 25 0.78 -2.91 5.58
CA CYS A 25 -0.53 -2.43 5.12
C CYS A 25 -1.37 -3.52 4.47
N SER A 26 -0.76 -4.50 3.81
CA SER A 26 -1.48 -5.54 3.09
C SER A 26 -1.85 -6.76 3.94
N GLY A 27 -1.14 -7.05 5.01
CA GLY A 27 -1.33 -8.28 5.79
C GLY A 27 -2.78 -8.52 6.24
N GLU A 28 -3.42 -7.53 6.89
CA GLU A 28 -4.83 -7.68 7.28
C GLU A 28 -5.76 -7.73 6.07
N VAL A 29 -5.49 -6.95 5.02
CA VAL A 29 -6.33 -6.96 3.81
C VAL A 29 -6.30 -8.35 3.16
N MET A 30 -5.12 -8.95 3.05
CA MET A 30 -4.91 -10.29 2.52
C MET A 30 -5.65 -11.35 3.34
N GLU A 31 -5.44 -11.38 4.67
CA GLU A 31 -6.12 -12.34 5.54
C GLU A 31 -7.64 -12.17 5.54
N ALA A 32 -8.14 -10.92 5.49
CA ALA A 32 -9.59 -10.66 5.45
C ALA A 32 -10.22 -11.14 4.14
N MET A 33 -9.52 -10.95 3.01
CA MET A 33 -9.99 -11.44 1.70
C MET A 33 -9.94 -12.97 1.63
N SER A 34 -8.86 -13.60 2.11
CA SER A 34 -8.73 -15.06 2.19
C SER A 34 -9.81 -15.68 3.08
N ALA A 35 -10.06 -15.11 4.27
CA ALA A 35 -11.12 -15.56 5.18
C ALA A 35 -12.53 -15.43 4.58
N SER A 36 -12.71 -14.54 3.61
CA SER A 36 -13.96 -14.32 2.89
C SER A 36 -14.10 -15.17 1.62
N GLY A 37 -13.13 -16.04 1.30
CA GLY A 37 -13.13 -16.87 0.10
C GLY A 37 -13.04 -16.06 -1.20
N ILE A 38 -12.39 -14.92 -1.16
CA ILE A 38 -12.15 -14.06 -2.32
C ILE A 38 -10.88 -14.56 -3.03
N ASP A 39 -10.98 -14.77 -4.34
CA ASP A 39 -9.84 -15.02 -5.22
C ASP A 39 -9.18 -13.70 -5.58
N TYR A 40 -7.94 -13.49 -5.14
CA TYR A 40 -7.26 -12.24 -5.41
C TYR A 40 -5.78 -12.44 -5.78
N THR A 41 -5.27 -11.47 -6.52
CA THR A 41 -3.87 -11.39 -6.90
C THR A 41 -3.29 -10.07 -6.41
N ILE A 42 -2.09 -10.09 -5.85
CA ILE A 42 -1.38 -8.88 -5.45
C ILE A 42 -0.74 -8.25 -6.68
N TYR A 43 -0.93 -6.94 -6.83
CA TYR A 43 -0.29 -6.14 -7.84
C TYR A 43 0.61 -5.10 -7.18
N PHE A 44 1.93 -5.25 -7.33
CA PHE A 44 2.92 -4.40 -6.69
C PHE A 44 3.50 -3.41 -7.71
N TYR A 45 2.84 -2.26 -7.84
CA TYR A 45 3.28 -1.14 -8.67
C TYR A 45 3.51 0.10 -7.82
N ASN A 46 4.77 0.38 -7.47
CA ASN A 46 5.13 1.42 -6.51
C ASN A 46 6.37 2.23 -6.96
N PRO A 47 6.32 2.91 -8.11
CA PRO A 47 7.45 3.71 -8.61
C PRO A 47 7.77 4.92 -7.72
N ASN A 48 6.93 5.19 -6.73
CA ASN A 48 7.10 6.25 -5.75
C ASN A 48 7.99 5.88 -4.57
N ILE A 49 8.37 4.62 -4.41
CA ILE A 49 9.19 4.21 -3.26
C ILE A 49 10.66 4.45 -3.58
N HIS A 50 11.28 5.36 -2.85
CA HIS A 50 12.68 5.76 -3.01
C HIS A 50 13.39 5.78 -1.64
N PRO A 51 14.69 5.45 -1.59
CA PRO A 51 15.52 4.93 -2.68
C PRO A 51 15.16 3.50 -3.07
N ARG A 52 15.92 2.90 -4.02
CA ARG A 52 15.64 1.57 -4.53
C ARG A 52 15.74 0.49 -3.45
N GLU A 53 16.64 0.65 -2.51
CA GLU A 53 16.81 -0.27 -1.37
C GLU A 53 15.52 -0.38 -0.54
N GLU A 54 14.84 0.73 -0.30
CA GLU A 54 13.54 0.75 0.39
C GLU A 54 12.44 0.07 -0.44
N TYR A 55 12.46 0.26 -1.77
CA TYR A 55 11.53 -0.41 -2.67
C TYR A 55 11.71 -1.93 -2.63
N GLU A 56 12.96 -2.41 -2.77
CA GLU A 56 13.26 -3.84 -2.75
C GLU A 56 12.93 -4.47 -1.38
N LEU A 57 13.21 -3.78 -0.28
CA LEU A 57 12.86 -4.25 1.05
C LEU A 57 11.34 -4.42 1.22
N ARG A 58 10.55 -3.43 0.82
CA ARG A 58 9.08 -3.52 0.90
C ARG A 58 8.51 -4.57 -0.04
N LYS A 59 9.12 -4.74 -1.21
CA LYS A 59 8.73 -5.74 -2.19
C LYS A 59 9.00 -7.15 -1.68
N SER A 60 10.22 -7.42 -1.22
CA SER A 60 10.62 -8.75 -0.73
C SER A 60 9.75 -9.21 0.44
N GLU A 61 9.37 -8.33 1.35
CA GLU A 61 8.47 -8.66 2.44
C GLU A 61 7.04 -8.98 1.95
N ASN A 62 6.55 -8.24 0.94
CA ASN A 62 5.26 -8.54 0.33
C ASN A 62 5.27 -9.91 -0.36
N ILE A 63 6.34 -10.21 -1.11
CA ILE A 63 6.52 -11.52 -1.77
C ILE A 63 6.55 -12.63 -0.73
N ARG A 64 7.39 -12.50 0.31
CA ARG A 64 7.50 -13.49 1.40
C ARG A 64 6.13 -13.81 2.03
N PHE A 65 5.34 -12.78 2.30
CA PHE A 65 4.03 -12.96 2.92
C PHE A 65 3.01 -13.53 1.92
N ALA A 66 3.04 -13.10 0.66
CA ALA A 66 2.20 -13.65 -0.39
C ALA A 66 2.46 -15.16 -0.62
N GLU A 67 3.72 -15.56 -0.68
CA GLU A 67 4.13 -16.96 -0.81
C GLU A 67 3.68 -17.80 0.39
N LYS A 68 3.85 -17.27 1.61
CA LYS A 68 3.37 -17.92 2.84
C LYS A 68 1.87 -18.19 2.81
N GLU A 69 1.09 -17.23 2.32
CA GLU A 69 -0.38 -17.31 2.24
C GLU A 69 -0.87 -18.00 0.96
N GLY A 70 0.03 -18.39 0.05
CA GLY A 70 -0.30 -19.04 -1.23
C GLY A 70 -1.01 -18.11 -2.21
N ILE A 71 -0.75 -16.79 -2.16
CA ILE A 71 -1.41 -15.77 -2.96
C ILE A 71 -0.54 -15.38 -4.17
N PRO A 72 -1.10 -15.35 -5.39
CA PRO A 72 -0.37 -14.89 -6.58
C PRO A 72 0.11 -13.44 -6.43
N PHE A 73 1.35 -13.19 -6.85
CA PHE A 73 2.00 -11.89 -6.78
C PHE A 73 2.51 -11.46 -8.16
N ILE A 74 2.19 -10.23 -8.55
CA ILE A 74 2.67 -9.61 -9.78
C ILE A 74 3.61 -8.47 -9.41
N ASP A 75 4.89 -8.63 -9.73
CA ASP A 75 5.90 -7.59 -9.65
C ASP A 75 5.81 -6.73 -10.91
N ALA A 76 5.23 -5.54 -10.78
CA ALA A 76 5.09 -4.61 -11.89
C ALA A 76 6.30 -3.68 -12.01
N ASP A 77 6.35 -2.91 -13.09
CA ASP A 77 7.46 -2.04 -13.41
C ASP A 77 7.82 -1.05 -12.30
N TYR A 78 9.10 -0.87 -12.05
CA TYR A 78 9.63 0.19 -11.18
C TYR A 78 9.95 1.44 -12.03
N ASP A 79 8.91 2.09 -12.55
CA ASP A 79 8.96 3.21 -13.50
C ASP A 79 9.14 4.55 -12.77
N THR A 80 10.29 4.73 -12.16
CA THR A 80 10.62 5.94 -11.36
C THR A 80 10.73 7.19 -12.20
N ASP A 81 11.25 7.10 -13.43
CA ASP A 81 11.44 8.26 -14.30
C ASP A 81 10.10 8.92 -14.64
N ASN A 82 9.09 8.14 -14.97
CA ASN A 82 7.74 8.63 -15.20
C ASN A 82 7.13 9.24 -13.91
N TRP A 83 7.39 8.61 -12.74
CA TRP A 83 6.93 9.19 -11.48
C TRP A 83 7.56 10.56 -11.23
N PHE A 84 8.88 10.69 -11.41
CA PHE A 84 9.57 11.98 -11.25
C PHE A 84 9.12 13.01 -12.29
N ALA A 85 8.90 12.61 -13.53
CA ALA A 85 8.36 13.50 -14.57
C ALA A 85 6.99 14.06 -14.18
N ARG A 86 6.08 13.23 -13.65
CA ARG A 86 4.76 13.64 -13.16
C ARG A 86 4.84 14.47 -11.87
N ALA A 87 5.84 14.25 -11.02
CA ALA A 87 6.05 14.98 -9.77
C ALA A 87 6.69 16.35 -9.96
N LYS A 88 7.18 16.66 -11.17
CA LYS A 88 7.82 17.96 -11.48
C LYS A 88 6.86 19.12 -11.20
N GLY A 89 7.34 20.08 -10.39
CA GLY A 89 6.56 21.22 -9.92
C GLY A 89 5.69 20.95 -8.69
N LEU A 90 5.70 19.70 -8.17
CA LEU A 90 4.96 19.30 -6.98
C LEU A 90 5.88 18.90 -5.81
N GLU A 91 7.18 19.17 -5.89
CA GLU A 91 8.21 18.70 -4.96
C GLU A 91 7.99 19.25 -3.53
N TRP A 92 7.37 20.41 -3.42
CA TRP A 92 7.10 21.11 -2.17
C TRP A 92 5.66 21.00 -1.70
N GLU A 93 4.81 20.29 -2.43
CA GLU A 93 3.46 19.98 -1.97
C GLU A 93 3.53 19.17 -0.66
N PRO A 94 2.67 19.46 0.32
CA PRO A 94 2.63 18.70 1.56
C PRO A 94 2.15 17.25 1.31
N GLU A 95 2.32 16.39 2.31
CA GLU A 95 1.62 15.09 2.31
C GLU A 95 0.11 15.31 2.26
N LYS A 96 -0.58 14.43 1.56
CA LYS A 96 -2.01 14.52 1.21
C LYS A 96 -2.37 15.66 0.24
N GLY A 97 -1.39 16.46 -0.24
CA GLY A 97 -1.58 17.47 -1.27
C GLY A 97 -1.61 16.90 -2.69
N LYS A 98 -1.47 17.76 -3.69
CA LYS A 98 -1.56 17.43 -5.13
C LYS A 98 -0.55 16.36 -5.56
N ARG A 99 0.67 16.37 -4.99
CA ARG A 99 1.67 15.33 -5.26
C ARG A 99 1.17 13.94 -4.88
N CYS A 100 0.46 13.81 -3.74
CA CYS A 100 -0.10 12.52 -3.34
C CYS A 100 -1.26 12.09 -4.25
N THR A 101 -2.11 13.02 -4.68
CA THR A 101 -3.17 12.73 -5.67
C THR A 101 -2.56 12.20 -6.96
N MET A 102 -1.58 12.91 -7.54
CA MET A 102 -0.86 12.48 -8.74
C MET A 102 -0.25 11.06 -8.57
N CYS A 103 0.38 10.82 -7.41
CA CYS A 103 0.99 9.54 -7.10
C CYS A 103 -0.04 8.40 -7.02
N PHE A 104 -1.22 8.63 -6.43
CA PHE A 104 -2.30 7.65 -6.37
C PHE A 104 -2.92 7.43 -7.74
N ASP A 105 -3.18 8.50 -8.50
CA ASP A 105 -3.71 8.41 -9.86
C ASP A 105 -2.80 7.55 -10.75
N MET A 106 -1.49 7.82 -10.78
CA MET A 106 -0.54 7.03 -11.55
C MET A 106 -0.57 5.54 -11.20
N ARG A 107 -0.61 5.23 -9.90
CA ARG A 107 -0.61 3.84 -9.42
C ARG A 107 -1.92 3.13 -9.75
N PHE A 108 -3.05 3.79 -9.55
CA PHE A 108 -4.36 3.21 -9.88
C PHE A 108 -4.63 3.15 -11.37
N GLU A 109 -4.17 4.10 -12.18
CA GLU A 109 -4.24 4.01 -13.64
C GLU A 109 -3.54 2.74 -14.15
N ARG A 110 -2.33 2.45 -13.65
CA ARG A 110 -1.59 1.25 -14.05
C ARG A 110 -2.26 -0.03 -13.52
N THR A 111 -2.79 0.00 -12.30
CA THR A 111 -3.54 -1.13 -11.72
C THR A 111 -4.83 -1.40 -12.51
N ALA A 112 -5.58 -0.36 -12.86
CA ALA A 112 -6.82 -0.48 -13.62
C ALA A 112 -6.59 -0.99 -15.06
N LEU A 113 -5.54 -0.50 -15.72
CA LEU A 113 -5.15 -0.99 -17.04
C LEU A 113 -4.83 -2.50 -16.99
N HIS A 114 -3.98 -2.90 -16.05
CA HIS A 114 -3.63 -4.31 -15.87
C HIS A 114 -4.86 -5.18 -15.56
N ALA A 115 -5.76 -4.69 -14.71
CA ALA A 115 -7.00 -5.39 -14.37
C ALA A 115 -7.88 -5.60 -15.60
N HIS A 116 -8.06 -4.56 -16.41
CA HIS A 116 -8.84 -4.62 -17.66
C HIS A 116 -8.24 -5.63 -18.64
N GLU A 117 -6.92 -5.55 -18.90
CA GLU A 117 -6.21 -6.43 -19.84
C GLU A 117 -6.22 -7.91 -19.41
N ASN A 118 -6.34 -8.20 -18.10
CA ASN A 118 -6.27 -9.55 -17.53
C ASN A 118 -7.59 -10.05 -16.92
N GLY A 119 -8.70 -9.37 -17.21
CA GLY A 119 -10.04 -9.81 -16.83
C GLY A 119 -10.29 -9.85 -15.33
N PHE A 120 -9.78 -8.87 -14.58
CA PHE A 120 -10.17 -8.63 -13.18
C PHE A 120 -11.32 -7.64 -13.15
N PRO A 121 -12.51 -8.03 -12.65
CA PRO A 121 -13.66 -7.13 -12.62
C PRO A 121 -13.60 -6.11 -11.46
N VAL A 122 -12.71 -6.31 -10.48
CA VAL A 122 -12.59 -5.47 -9.30
C VAL A 122 -11.14 -5.17 -9.00
N ILE A 123 -10.85 -3.92 -8.70
CA ILE A 123 -9.58 -3.49 -8.09
C ILE A 123 -9.81 -2.91 -6.71
N THR A 124 -8.84 -3.04 -5.83
CA THR A 124 -8.82 -2.38 -4.52
C THR A 124 -7.39 -2.09 -4.10
N SER A 125 -7.21 -1.43 -2.95
CA SER A 125 -5.87 -1.12 -2.45
C SER A 125 -5.76 -1.25 -0.94
N CYS A 126 -4.61 -1.71 -0.46
CA CYS A 126 -4.25 -1.69 0.96
C CYS A 126 -3.95 -0.28 1.50
N LEU A 127 -3.81 0.73 0.65
CA LEU A 127 -3.45 2.10 1.08
C LEU A 127 -4.41 2.68 2.12
N GLY A 128 -5.70 2.36 1.99
CA GLY A 128 -6.76 2.85 2.86
C GLY A 128 -6.69 2.37 4.31
N ILE A 129 -5.90 1.33 4.63
CA ILE A 129 -5.76 0.87 6.03
C ILE A 129 -4.86 1.79 6.86
N SER A 130 -3.92 2.49 6.23
CA SER A 130 -3.01 3.40 6.92
C SER A 130 -3.72 4.65 7.43
N ARG A 131 -3.64 4.91 8.75
CA ARG A 131 -4.20 6.12 9.38
C ARG A 131 -3.54 7.42 8.90
N TRP A 132 -2.37 7.32 8.30
CA TRP A 132 -1.60 8.46 7.81
C TRP A 132 -2.04 8.94 6.42
N LYS A 133 -2.93 8.21 5.77
CA LYS A 133 -3.42 8.52 4.43
C LYS A 133 -4.87 9.00 4.48
N ASP A 134 -5.21 9.86 3.55
CA ASP A 134 -6.58 10.31 3.33
C ASP A 134 -7.32 9.27 2.48
N MET A 135 -8.43 8.74 3.04
CA MET A 135 -9.20 7.68 2.41
C MET A 135 -10.06 8.20 1.26
N GLU A 136 -10.59 9.40 1.39
CA GLU A 136 -11.39 10.02 0.34
C GLU A 136 -10.52 10.31 -0.89
N GLN A 137 -9.31 10.86 -0.67
CA GLN A 137 -8.34 11.08 -1.73
C GLN A 137 -7.98 9.77 -2.45
N ILE A 138 -7.72 8.68 -1.70
CA ILE A 138 -7.41 7.37 -2.27
C ILE A 138 -8.58 6.83 -3.08
N ASN A 139 -9.78 6.85 -2.50
CA ASN A 139 -10.97 6.31 -3.15
C ASN A 139 -11.30 7.08 -4.44
N SER A 140 -11.27 8.41 -4.40
CA SER A 140 -11.49 9.25 -5.58
C SER A 140 -10.52 8.95 -6.72
N CYS A 141 -9.23 8.69 -6.40
CA CYS A 141 -8.24 8.29 -7.41
C CYS A 141 -8.55 6.89 -7.99
N GLY A 142 -8.92 5.93 -7.13
CA GLY A 142 -9.26 4.58 -7.56
C GLY A 142 -10.53 4.53 -8.43
N GLU A 143 -11.56 5.26 -8.04
CA GLU A 143 -12.81 5.36 -8.79
C GLU A 143 -12.59 6.01 -10.16
N ARG A 144 -11.80 7.10 -10.24
CA ARG A 144 -11.44 7.72 -11.53
C ARG A 144 -10.68 6.77 -12.44
N ALA A 145 -9.78 5.97 -11.89
CA ALA A 145 -9.03 5.00 -12.66
C ALA A 145 -9.92 3.87 -13.19
N ALA A 146 -10.77 3.31 -12.34
CA ALA A 146 -11.72 2.25 -12.72
C ALA A 146 -12.76 2.73 -13.74
N ALA A 147 -13.26 3.97 -13.62
CA ALA A 147 -14.26 4.55 -14.51
C ALA A 147 -13.82 4.64 -15.99
N LYS A 148 -12.53 4.45 -16.29
CA LYS A 148 -12.02 4.38 -17.65
C LYS A 148 -12.40 3.07 -18.37
N TYR A 149 -12.83 2.06 -17.62
CA TYR A 149 -13.12 0.71 -18.12
C TYR A 149 -14.53 0.29 -17.66
N PRO A 150 -15.47 0.02 -18.57
CA PRO A 150 -16.87 -0.20 -18.23
C PRO A 150 -17.12 -1.42 -17.35
N ASP A 151 -16.24 -2.43 -17.42
CA ASP A 151 -16.37 -3.69 -16.69
C ASP A 151 -15.51 -3.73 -15.42
N LEU A 152 -14.98 -2.59 -14.97
CA LEU A 152 -14.09 -2.51 -13.83
C LEU A 152 -14.70 -1.67 -12.70
N ALA A 153 -14.74 -2.22 -11.50
CA ALA A 153 -15.13 -1.50 -10.30
C ALA A 153 -13.94 -1.27 -9.35
N TYR A 154 -13.87 -0.09 -8.74
CA TYR A 154 -12.99 0.14 -7.60
C TYR A 154 -13.74 -0.13 -6.29
N TRP A 155 -13.17 -0.99 -5.46
CA TRP A 155 -13.76 -1.36 -4.18
C TRP A 155 -13.29 -0.43 -3.07
N THR A 156 -14.18 0.47 -2.63
CA THR A 156 -13.93 1.54 -1.64
C THR A 156 -14.01 1.06 -0.18
N PHE A 157 -13.80 -0.21 0.11
CA PHE A 157 -13.94 -0.77 1.45
C PHE A 157 -13.02 -0.09 2.48
N ASN A 158 -13.56 0.23 3.64
CA ASN A 158 -12.81 0.82 4.73
C ASN A 158 -12.12 -0.25 5.59
N TRP A 159 -10.90 -0.62 5.22
CA TRP A 159 -10.08 -1.65 5.86
C TRP A 159 -9.75 -1.38 7.34
N ARG A 160 -9.97 -0.16 7.86
CA ARG A 160 -9.75 0.19 9.28
C ARG A 160 -10.88 -0.25 10.18
N LYS A 161 -12.11 -0.34 9.64
CA LYS A 161 -13.33 -0.67 10.40
C LYS A 161 -13.36 -2.15 10.82
N GLY A 162 -14.28 -2.47 11.75
CA GLY A 162 -14.46 -3.83 12.22
C GLY A 162 -13.21 -4.47 12.82
N GLY A 163 -12.34 -3.68 13.48
CA GLY A 163 -11.10 -4.18 14.09
C GLY A 163 -9.92 -4.30 13.13
N GLY A 164 -10.06 -3.94 11.85
CA GLY A 164 -9.01 -4.11 10.85
C GLY A 164 -7.71 -3.37 11.17
N ALA A 165 -7.80 -2.13 11.69
CA ALA A 165 -6.61 -1.39 12.12
C ALA A 165 -5.84 -2.07 13.26
N GLN A 166 -6.54 -2.73 14.19
CA GLN A 166 -5.92 -3.47 15.28
C GLN A 166 -5.26 -4.75 14.77
N ARG A 167 -5.98 -5.54 13.95
CA ARG A 167 -5.43 -6.77 13.38
C ARG A 167 -4.23 -6.51 12.46
N MET A 168 -4.20 -5.38 11.74
CA MET A 168 -3.03 -4.95 10.98
C MET A 168 -1.77 -4.86 11.86
N LEU A 169 -1.88 -4.29 13.05
CA LEU A 169 -0.76 -4.19 14.00
C LEU A 169 -0.37 -5.55 14.58
N GLU A 170 -1.36 -6.40 14.89
CA GLU A 170 -1.13 -7.76 15.40
C GLU A 170 -0.41 -8.63 14.36
N ILE A 171 -0.86 -8.60 13.12
CA ILE A 171 -0.21 -9.32 12.01
C ILE A 171 1.21 -8.79 11.79
N SER A 172 1.38 -7.46 11.77
CA SER A 172 2.71 -6.86 11.59
C SER A 172 3.71 -7.30 12.65
N LYS A 173 3.27 -7.44 13.91
CA LYS A 173 4.09 -7.98 15.01
C LYS A 173 4.34 -9.48 14.85
N ARG A 174 3.31 -10.26 14.58
CA ARG A 174 3.40 -11.71 14.40
C ARG A 174 4.37 -12.11 13.29
N GLU A 175 4.31 -11.37 12.17
CA GLU A 175 5.11 -11.62 10.98
C GLU A 175 6.47 -10.89 11.00
N HIS A 176 6.74 -10.10 12.05
CA HIS A 176 7.96 -9.28 12.18
C HIS A 176 8.22 -8.39 10.96
N PHE A 177 7.16 -7.76 10.42
CA PHE A 177 7.30 -6.93 9.22
C PHE A 177 8.20 -5.72 9.45
N TYR A 178 8.90 -5.31 8.40
CA TYR A 178 9.63 -4.06 8.36
C TYR A 178 8.68 -2.86 8.57
N GLN A 179 9.04 -1.99 9.50
CA GLN A 179 8.27 -0.81 9.86
C GLN A 179 8.80 0.42 9.11
N GLN A 180 8.20 0.75 8.00
CA GLN A 180 8.57 1.97 7.29
C GLN A 180 8.24 3.23 8.09
N GLU A 181 9.15 4.21 8.08
CA GLU A 181 9.03 5.44 8.86
C GLU A 181 8.60 6.66 8.02
N TYR A 182 8.37 6.47 6.71
CA TYR A 182 7.86 7.50 5.79
C TYR A 182 6.97 6.87 4.72
N CYS A 183 6.24 7.70 3.95
CA CYS A 183 5.26 7.21 2.96
C CYS A 183 5.91 6.36 1.86
N GLY A 184 7.12 6.72 1.42
CA GLY A 184 7.90 6.03 0.39
C GLY A 184 8.63 6.98 -0.54
N CYS A 185 8.04 8.12 -0.94
CA CYS A 185 8.71 9.02 -1.87
C CYS A 185 9.83 9.84 -1.21
N ILE A 186 10.82 10.21 -2.03
CA ILE A 186 11.98 10.98 -1.58
C ILE A 186 11.59 12.29 -0.88
N TYR A 187 10.48 12.90 -1.28
CA TYR A 187 10.00 14.14 -0.66
C TYR A 187 9.41 13.88 0.73
N SER A 188 8.72 12.76 0.93
CA SER A 188 8.26 12.33 2.25
C SER A 188 9.44 12.00 3.17
N LEU A 189 10.49 11.34 2.64
CA LEU A 189 11.72 11.08 3.40
C LEU A 189 12.42 12.38 3.80
N ARG A 190 12.55 13.35 2.87
CA ARG A 190 13.09 14.68 3.13
C ARG A 190 12.35 15.38 4.27
N ASP A 191 11.02 15.42 4.16
CA ASP A 191 10.17 16.16 5.09
C ASP A 191 10.15 15.49 6.48
N SER A 192 10.11 14.15 6.52
CA SER A 192 10.24 13.36 7.76
C SER A 192 11.58 13.61 8.43
N ASN A 193 12.68 13.57 7.70
CA ASN A 193 14.02 13.82 8.24
C ASN A 193 14.20 15.28 8.70
N LYS A 194 13.63 16.25 7.99
CA LYS A 194 13.62 17.67 8.40
C LYS A 194 12.90 17.84 9.74
N TRP A 195 11.73 17.22 9.88
CA TRP A 195 10.97 17.26 11.14
C TRP A 195 11.73 16.57 12.28
N ARG A 196 12.30 15.39 12.04
CA ARG A 196 13.09 14.64 13.03
C ARG A 196 14.27 15.47 13.55
N THR A 197 15.07 16.03 12.65
CA THR A 197 16.21 16.88 13.01
C THR A 197 15.79 18.10 13.82
N ALA A 198 14.70 18.77 13.43
CA ALA A 198 14.17 19.91 14.16
C ALA A 198 13.66 19.57 15.59
N ASN A 199 13.36 18.28 15.83
CA ASN A 199 12.90 17.76 17.13
C ASN A 199 13.98 16.95 17.86
N GLY A 200 15.27 17.10 17.50
CA GLY A 200 16.39 16.42 18.16
C GLY A 200 16.42 14.90 17.98
N ARG A 201 15.78 14.39 16.92
CA ARG A 201 15.76 12.96 16.60
C ARG A 201 16.73 12.66 15.46
N GLU A 202 17.30 11.47 15.46
CA GLU A 202 18.11 10.98 14.36
C GLU A 202 17.32 10.87 13.08
N LYS A 203 18.01 10.99 11.93
CA LYS A 203 17.41 10.76 10.63
C LYS A 203 17.00 9.30 10.48
N ILE A 204 16.07 9.04 9.57
CA ILE A 204 15.62 7.69 9.26
C ILE A 204 16.79 6.88 8.67
N HIS A 205 17.07 5.74 9.26
CA HIS A 205 17.97 4.71 8.77
C HIS A 205 17.14 3.61 8.10
N LEU A 206 17.39 3.39 6.81
CA LEU A 206 16.60 2.44 6.03
C LEU A 206 16.92 1.00 6.43
N GLY A 207 15.88 0.18 6.56
CA GLY A 207 16.03 -1.25 6.82
C GLY A 207 16.31 -1.64 8.28
N GLU A 208 16.28 -0.70 9.22
CA GLU A 208 16.63 -1.01 10.62
C GLU A 208 15.44 -1.35 11.50
N LYS A 209 14.25 -0.88 11.18
CA LYS A 209 13.10 -0.97 12.08
C LYS A 209 12.11 -2.06 11.65
N PHE A 210 11.85 -3.01 12.55
CA PHE A 210 10.90 -4.11 12.34
C PHE A 210 9.85 -4.16 13.43
N TYR A 211 8.62 -4.56 13.09
CA TYR A 211 7.57 -4.82 14.07
C TYR A 211 7.92 -6.04 14.92
N GLY A 212 7.57 -5.99 16.19
CA GLY A 212 7.72 -7.12 17.12
C GLY A 212 9.14 -7.40 17.58
N VAL A 213 10.14 -6.72 17.06
CA VAL A 213 11.50 -6.75 17.58
C VAL A 213 11.60 -5.72 18.71
N ALA A 214 11.95 -6.14 19.93
CA ALA A 214 12.27 -5.20 20.99
C ALA A 214 13.43 -4.31 20.54
N GLU A 215 13.30 -3.00 20.75
CA GLU A 215 14.47 -2.13 20.68
C GLU A 215 15.48 -2.72 21.69
N THR A 216 16.54 -3.34 21.19
CA THR A 216 17.66 -3.71 22.04
C THR A 216 18.17 -2.41 22.61
N GLU A 217 18.03 -2.22 23.92
CA GLU A 217 18.70 -1.14 24.62
C GLU A 217 20.17 -1.21 24.18
N ASN A 218 20.58 -0.23 23.38
CA ASN A 218 21.97 -0.06 23.05
C ASN A 218 22.70 0.23 24.37
N PRO A 219 23.76 -0.51 24.69
CA PRO A 219 24.51 -0.30 25.91
C PRO A 219 25.21 1.04 25.95
#